data_c99463f557ea0c4d457198ced7c1f344
#
_entry.id   c99463f557ea0c4d457198ced7c1f344
#
_cell.length_a   1.000
_cell.length_b   1.000
_cell.length_c   1.000
_cell.angle_alpha   90.00
_cell.angle_beta   90.00
_cell.angle_gamma   90.00
#
_symmetry.space_group_name_H-M   'P 1'
#
loop_
_entity.id
_entity.type
_entity.pdbx_description
1 polymer ?
#
loop_
_entity_poly.entity_id
_entity_poly.type
_entity_poly.pdbx_seq_one_letter_code
_entity_poly.pdbx_strand_id
1 'polypeptide(L)'
;MTASTKCVKQFDIYWANLNPTKGSAIKKVRPCIIASPDIMNNLLSTVLVVPITSTIINWPFRLTINSTGKLSSAACDHLRSISVERLSKKIGTLSQKEQKRFLEVLSTIFS
;
A
#
# COMPACT_ATOMS: atom_id res chain seq x y z
N MET A 1 -6.71 -18.34 17.86
CA MET A 1 -5.97 -17.23 17.32
C MET A 1 -6.92 -16.15 16.79
N THR A 2 -6.64 -14.97 17.11
CA THR A 2 -7.49 -13.88 16.68
C THR A 2 -7.10 -13.42 15.30
N ALA A 3 -7.98 -13.58 14.37
CA ALA A 3 -7.82 -12.95 13.09
C ALA A 3 -7.93 -11.44 13.28
N SER A 4 -7.27 -10.71 12.41
CA SER A 4 -7.51 -9.29 12.35
C SER A 4 -8.98 -9.03 12.09
N THR A 5 -9.55 -8.02 12.75
CA THR A 5 -10.92 -7.61 12.49
C THR A 5 -11.06 -6.89 11.14
N LYS A 6 -9.93 -6.51 10.55
CA LYS A 6 -9.96 -5.83 9.24
C LYS A 6 -9.95 -6.84 8.12
N CYS A 7 -10.91 -6.69 7.22
CA CYS A 7 -10.98 -7.51 6.01
C CYS A 7 -10.21 -6.79 4.91
N VAL A 8 -8.89 -6.92 4.93
CA VAL A 8 -7.99 -6.23 4.01
C VAL A 8 -7.83 -7.03 2.75
N LYS A 9 -8.00 -6.40 1.60
CA LYS A 9 -7.87 -7.05 0.30
C LYS A 9 -6.76 -6.41 -0.52
N GLN A 10 -6.13 -7.23 -1.35
CA GLN A 10 -5.13 -6.74 -2.29
C GLN A 10 -5.72 -5.60 -3.14
N PHE A 11 -4.92 -4.59 -3.40
CA PHE A 11 -5.25 -3.39 -4.18
C PHE A 11 -6.10 -2.37 -3.44
N ASP A 12 -6.56 -2.66 -2.22
CA ASP A 12 -7.21 -1.65 -1.40
C ASP A 12 -6.20 -0.58 -1.00
N ILE A 13 -6.72 0.64 -0.80
CA ILE A 13 -5.90 1.78 -0.39
C ILE A 13 -6.34 2.20 1.01
N TYR A 14 -5.40 2.23 1.95
CA TYR A 14 -5.66 2.61 3.34
C TYR A 14 -4.71 3.72 3.77
N TRP A 15 -5.16 4.56 4.67
CA TRP A 15 -4.25 5.38 5.46
C TRP A 15 -3.46 4.45 6.38
N ALA A 16 -2.15 4.63 6.42
CA ALA A 16 -1.27 3.79 7.23
C ALA A 16 -0.26 4.64 7.98
N ASN A 17 0.01 4.24 9.23
CA ASN A 17 1.05 4.85 10.04
C ASN A 17 2.37 4.17 9.72
N LEU A 18 3.28 4.89 9.10
CA LEU A 18 4.57 4.35 8.67
C LEU A 18 5.72 4.71 9.62
N ASN A 19 5.41 5.26 10.79
CA ASN A 19 6.44 5.56 11.78
C ASN A 19 7.15 4.28 12.18
N PRO A 20 8.50 4.30 12.26
CA PRO A 20 9.25 3.10 12.61
C PRO A 20 9.07 2.67 14.05
N THR A 21 8.82 3.62 14.97
CA THR A 21 8.71 3.31 16.39
C THR A 21 7.54 4.07 17.00
N LYS A 22 7.03 3.52 18.10
CA LYS A 22 6.06 4.22 18.94
C LYS A 22 6.73 5.44 19.56
N GLY A 23 5.98 6.47 19.77
CA GLY A 23 6.47 7.68 20.42
C GLY A 23 7.24 8.60 19.52
N SER A 24 7.30 8.31 18.22
CA SER A 24 7.88 9.24 17.27
C SER A 24 7.10 10.56 17.31
N ALA A 25 7.83 11.67 17.40
CA ALA A 25 7.21 12.98 17.44
C ALA A 25 6.58 13.36 16.10
N ILE A 26 7.08 12.79 15.01
CA ILE A 26 6.58 13.07 13.66
C ILE A 26 5.78 11.89 13.18
N LYS A 27 4.50 12.12 12.94
CA LYS A 27 3.63 11.07 12.41
C LYS A 27 3.76 11.02 10.90
N LYS A 28 4.17 9.85 10.39
CA LYS A 28 4.20 9.60 8.96
C LYS A 28 2.99 8.77 8.59
N VAL A 29 1.88 9.45 8.35
CA VAL A 29 0.66 8.80 7.89
C VAL A 29 0.52 9.09 6.41
N ARG A 30 0.42 8.01 5.62
CA ARG A 30 0.31 8.12 4.17
C ARG A 30 -0.72 7.14 3.65
N PRO A 31 -1.34 7.45 2.51
CA PRO A 31 -2.13 6.43 1.83
C PRO A 31 -1.19 5.35 1.29
N CYS A 32 -1.58 4.10 1.46
CA CYS A 32 -0.78 2.96 1.02
C CYS A 32 -1.67 1.96 0.29
N ILE A 33 -1.13 1.34 -0.74
CA ILE A 33 -1.80 0.27 -1.48
C ILE A 33 -1.43 -1.05 -0.85
N ILE A 34 -2.43 -1.89 -0.59
CA ILE A 34 -2.19 -3.26 -0.13
C ILE A 34 -1.66 -4.06 -1.32
N ALA A 35 -0.40 -4.47 -1.23
CA ALA A 35 0.26 -5.21 -2.30
C ALA A 35 0.15 -6.72 -2.11
N SER A 36 0.03 -7.20 -0.88
CA SER A 36 0.00 -8.63 -0.59
C SER A 36 -1.33 -9.25 -1.03
N PRO A 37 -1.26 -10.49 -1.56
CA PRO A 37 -2.48 -11.18 -2.01
C PRO A 37 -3.36 -11.58 -0.83
N ASP A 38 -4.64 -11.80 -1.13
CA ASP A 38 -5.64 -12.06 -0.11
C ASP A 38 -5.29 -13.29 0.74
N ILE A 39 -4.66 -14.30 0.15
CA ILE A 39 -4.27 -15.48 0.91
C ILE A 39 -3.29 -15.13 2.04
N MET A 40 -2.36 -14.23 1.78
CA MET A 40 -1.45 -13.74 2.82
C MET A 40 -2.20 -12.89 3.83
N ASN A 41 -3.05 -12.00 3.35
CA ASN A 41 -3.78 -11.08 4.21
C ASN A 41 -4.70 -11.80 5.19
N ASN A 42 -5.23 -12.96 4.78
CA ASN A 42 -6.11 -13.75 5.63
C ASN A 42 -5.35 -14.61 6.65
N LEU A 43 -4.08 -14.90 6.39
CA LEU A 43 -3.28 -15.78 7.25
C LEU A 43 -2.39 -15.02 8.23
N LEU A 44 -1.97 -13.80 7.88
CA LEU A 44 -0.97 -13.07 8.64
C LEU A 44 -1.57 -11.83 9.29
N SER A 45 -0.93 -11.38 10.35
CA SER A 45 -1.26 -10.12 11.00
C SER A 45 -0.48 -8.95 10.41
N THR A 46 0.31 -9.20 9.37
CA THR A 46 1.06 -8.19 8.63
C THR A 46 0.57 -8.15 7.19
N VAL A 47 0.81 -7.01 6.54
CA VAL A 47 0.48 -6.81 5.13
C VAL A 47 1.66 -6.15 4.44
N LEU A 48 1.82 -6.42 3.16
CA LEU A 48 2.78 -5.71 2.33
C LEU A 48 2.09 -4.49 1.75
N VAL A 49 2.70 -3.33 1.91
CA VAL A 49 2.11 -2.08 1.43
C VAL A 49 3.09 -1.30 0.57
N VAL A 50 2.55 -0.52 -0.34
CA VAL A 50 3.29 0.41 -1.19
C VAL A 50 2.77 1.82 -0.87
N PRO A 51 3.64 2.69 -0.34
CA PRO A 51 3.22 4.07 -0.04
C PRO A 51 2.89 4.86 -1.30
N ILE A 52 1.95 5.77 -1.17
CA ILE A 52 1.56 6.69 -2.24
C ILE A 52 2.08 8.07 -1.88
N THR A 53 2.70 8.74 -2.85
CA THR A 53 3.23 10.08 -2.69
C THR A 53 2.61 11.03 -3.72
N SER A 54 2.51 12.30 -3.37
CA SER A 54 2.04 13.33 -4.30
C SER A 54 3.10 13.71 -5.33
N THR A 55 4.37 13.40 -5.07
CA THR A 55 5.47 13.68 -6.00
C THR A 55 5.47 12.65 -7.10
N ILE A 56 5.24 13.08 -8.32
CA ILE A 56 5.18 12.18 -9.47
C ILE A 56 6.54 12.18 -10.15
N ILE A 57 7.13 10.98 -10.22
CA ILE A 57 8.43 10.75 -10.86
C ILE A 57 8.24 9.67 -11.91
N ASN A 58 8.73 9.92 -13.11
CA ASN A 58 8.58 8.98 -14.21
C ASN A 58 9.70 7.95 -14.22
N TRP A 59 9.70 7.09 -13.21
CA TRP A 59 10.63 5.97 -13.10
C TRP A 59 9.90 4.65 -13.38
N PRO A 60 10.60 3.62 -13.89
CA PRO A 60 9.95 2.34 -14.19
C PRO A 60 9.37 1.63 -12.95
N PHE A 61 9.86 1.94 -11.76
CA PHE A 61 9.38 1.35 -10.50
C PHE A 61 8.40 2.26 -9.75
N ARG A 62 7.88 3.27 -10.42
CA ARG A 62 6.84 4.17 -9.91
C ARG A 62 5.64 4.10 -10.83
N LEU A 63 4.45 4.04 -10.24
CA LEU A 63 3.21 3.97 -11.01
C LEU A 63 2.35 5.18 -10.69
N THR A 64 1.99 5.94 -11.72
CA THR A 64 1.06 7.04 -11.56
C THR A 64 -0.36 6.49 -11.49
N ILE A 65 -1.09 6.85 -10.46
CA ILE A 65 -2.46 6.38 -10.21
C ILE A 65 -3.39 7.56 -9.96
N ASN A 66 -4.69 7.31 -10.07
CA ASN A 66 -5.72 8.33 -9.86
C ASN A 66 -6.83 7.87 -8.91
N SER A 67 -6.73 6.67 -8.37
CA SER A 67 -7.80 6.08 -7.54
C SER A 67 -7.90 6.70 -6.15
N THR A 68 -7.01 7.62 -5.79
CA THR A 68 -7.11 8.37 -4.53
C THR A 68 -7.94 9.64 -4.66
N GLY A 69 -8.44 9.93 -5.86
CA GLY A 69 -9.17 11.16 -6.15
C GLY A 69 -8.32 12.25 -6.75
N LYS A 70 -7.00 12.06 -6.81
CA LYS A 70 -6.08 12.97 -7.47
C LYS A 70 -4.90 12.17 -8.01
N LEU A 71 -4.19 12.76 -8.97
CA LEU A 71 -3.02 12.15 -9.56
C LEU A 71 -1.94 12.00 -8.50
N SER A 72 -1.43 10.78 -8.33
CA SER A 72 -0.45 10.42 -7.32
C SER A 72 0.49 9.37 -7.87
N SER A 73 1.56 9.09 -7.13
CA SER A 73 2.55 8.10 -7.54
C SER A 73 2.66 6.99 -6.48
N ALA A 74 2.55 5.75 -6.93
CA ALA A 74 2.79 4.60 -6.07
C ALA A 74 4.29 4.31 -6.05
N ALA A 75 4.90 4.42 -4.87
CA ALA A 75 6.33 4.22 -4.69
C ALA A 75 6.63 2.74 -4.48
N CYS A 76 6.58 1.97 -5.55
CA CYS A 76 6.74 0.51 -5.48
C CYS A 76 8.11 0.10 -4.95
N ASP A 77 9.12 0.95 -5.12
CA ASP A 77 10.46 0.75 -4.57
C ASP A 77 10.50 0.86 -3.04
N HIS A 78 9.43 1.38 -2.43
CA HIS A 78 9.30 1.47 -0.97
C HIS A 78 8.37 0.40 -0.40
N LEU A 79 8.17 -0.68 -1.13
CA LEU A 79 7.38 -1.83 -0.66
C LEU A 79 7.91 -2.29 0.69
N ARG A 80 7.01 -2.46 1.66
CA ARG A 80 7.39 -2.86 3.00
C ARG A 80 6.26 -3.61 3.70
N SER A 81 6.64 -4.37 4.71
CA SER A 81 5.69 -5.09 5.56
C SER A 81 5.37 -4.25 6.80
N ILE A 82 4.10 -4.16 7.13
CA ILE A 82 3.67 -3.49 8.36
C ILE A 82 2.60 -4.32 9.05
N SER A 83 2.42 -4.07 10.34
CA SER A 83 1.30 -4.67 11.08
C SER A 83 -0.02 -4.13 10.52
N VAL A 84 -1.01 -4.99 10.38
CA VAL A 84 -2.34 -4.59 9.91
C VAL A 84 -2.96 -3.53 10.84
N GLU A 85 -2.55 -3.50 12.10
CA GLU A 85 -3.04 -2.51 13.06
C GLU A 85 -2.59 -1.08 12.73
N ARG A 86 -1.58 -0.94 11.90
CA ARG A 86 -1.14 0.39 11.46
C ARG A 86 -2.05 1.00 10.39
N LEU A 87 -2.96 0.21 9.83
CA LEU A 87 -3.95 0.69 8.89
C LEU A 87 -5.10 1.34 9.63
N SER A 88 -5.57 2.47 9.12
CA SER A 88 -6.74 3.12 9.70
C SER A 88 -7.91 3.08 8.73
N LYS A 89 -8.15 4.10 7.96
CA LYS A 89 -9.33 4.19 7.11
C LYS A 89 -9.03 3.73 5.69
N LYS A 90 -9.90 2.89 5.15
CA LYS A 90 -9.87 2.56 3.73
C LYS A 90 -10.38 3.76 2.93
N ILE A 91 -9.63 4.15 1.91
CA ILE A 91 -9.99 5.31 1.09
C ILE A 91 -10.33 4.96 -0.35
N GLY A 92 -10.07 3.73 -0.77
CA GLY A 92 -10.40 3.33 -2.13
C GLY A 92 -9.79 2.00 -2.51
N THR A 93 -9.85 1.72 -3.79
CA THR A 93 -9.28 0.51 -4.39
C THR A 93 -8.77 0.90 -5.77
N LEU A 94 -7.63 0.35 -6.18
CA LEU A 94 -7.11 0.59 -7.53
C LEU A 94 -8.13 0.13 -8.57
N SER A 95 -8.23 0.87 -9.67
CA SER A 95 -9.01 0.42 -10.82
C SER A 95 -8.40 -0.85 -11.40
N GLN A 96 -9.17 -1.59 -12.19
CA GLN A 96 -8.66 -2.82 -12.80
C GLN A 96 -7.42 -2.55 -13.65
N LYS A 97 -7.42 -1.47 -14.39
CA LYS A 97 -6.27 -1.07 -15.20
C LYS A 97 -5.05 -0.79 -14.33
N GLU A 98 -5.26 -0.07 -13.23
CA GLU A 98 -4.17 0.23 -12.29
C GLU A 98 -3.67 -1.03 -11.61
N GLN A 99 -4.55 -1.96 -11.27
CA GLN A 99 -4.16 -3.22 -10.65
C GLN A 99 -3.19 -4.00 -11.54
N LYS A 100 -3.50 -4.10 -12.80
CA LYS A 100 -2.65 -4.80 -13.77
C LYS A 100 -1.28 -4.13 -13.87
N ARG A 101 -1.27 -2.81 -14.02
CA ARG A 101 -0.02 -2.04 -14.11
C ARG A 101 0.79 -2.14 -12.82
N PHE A 102 0.11 -2.12 -11.69
CA PHE A 102 0.76 -2.22 -10.38
C PHE A 102 1.55 -3.53 -10.26
N LEU A 103 0.91 -4.64 -10.63
CA LEU A 103 1.59 -5.94 -10.58
C LEU A 103 2.76 -6.00 -11.56
N GLU A 104 2.61 -5.40 -12.74
CA GLU A 104 3.70 -5.33 -13.72
C GLU A 104 4.90 -4.58 -13.16
N VAL A 105 4.65 -3.44 -12.51
CA VAL A 105 5.73 -2.64 -11.93
C VAL A 105 6.43 -3.40 -10.80
N LEU A 106 5.66 -4.05 -9.92
CA LEU A 106 6.25 -4.86 -8.86
C LEU A 106 7.10 -5.99 -9.43
N SER A 107 6.62 -6.64 -10.50
CA SER A 107 7.37 -7.68 -11.16
C SER A 107 8.71 -7.16 -11.72
N THR A 108 8.72 -5.93 -12.23
CA THR A 108 9.95 -5.31 -12.73
C THR A 108 11.00 -5.17 -11.64
N ILE A 109 10.57 -4.85 -10.42
CA ILE A 109 11.49 -4.67 -9.29
C ILE A 109 12.18 -5.99 -8.94
N PHE A 110 11.49 -7.11 -9.10
CA PHE A 110 12.00 -8.42 -8.68
C PHE A 110 12.50 -9.27 -9.84
N SER A 111 12.58 -8.72 -11.03
CA SER A 111 13.05 -9.47 -12.19
C SER A 111 14.57 -9.38 -12.38
#